data_5923d2c8d912431f8065aad9bc3ffba5
#
_entry.id   5923d2c8d912431f8065aad9bc3ffba5
#
_cell.length_a   1.000
_cell.length_b   1.000
_cell.length_c   1.000
_cell.angle_alpha   90.00
_cell.angle_beta   90.00
_cell.angle_gamma   90.00
#
_symmetry.space_group_name_H-M   'P 1'
#
loop_
_entity.id
_entity.type
_entity.pdbx_description
1 polymer ?
#
loop_
_entity_poly.entity_id
_entity_poly.type
_entity_poly.pdbx_seq_one_letter_code
_entity_poly.pdbx_strand_id
1 'polypeptide(L)'
;MSADTTRHHETPGAVRVLTMSSISFTLMFAVWLMFGILGKPIQKEFGLDSVQLSWISAVAVLNGSMWRLPAGILADRFGGKIVFTVMMAFGAVASLAVSFADNYAMLLVLAFCVGIVGNSFSAGVAWNSAWYSPQHKGFALGVFGAGNVGASVTKIIGPGIITATAGSAVLGFLPGGWRLIPIVYAILLITVGILQWFITPFPDRTPGASARISEMLTPLKDIRVWRFSLYYVIVFGAYVAYSAILPTYYQDVFRVDLGTAALLTTTFIFPASLLRPLGGWVSDRWGARTAMYGTFVPIGALFTVLCIPSGIDEQGNAYGLPLWLVVTLVFLIGCTMGIGKAGVYKHIPTYFPHHVGSVGGLVGMLGGLGGFFLPPMFAYIEKFTGLASTPFIVLTVLTGLTLIWMHLVISRMKRMNPEMDLVEVPDGTQSA
;
A
#
# COMPACT_ATOMS: atom_id res chain seq x y z
N MET A 1 -21.36 15.39 44.54
CA MET A 1 -21.19 15.21 43.10
C MET A 1 -19.76 14.77 42.85
N SER A 2 -19.53 13.49 42.85
CA SER A 2 -18.22 12.87 42.58
C SER A 2 -18.12 12.66 41.08
N ALA A 3 -17.21 13.38 40.44
CA ALA A 3 -16.86 13.14 39.04
C ALA A 3 -16.07 11.84 38.98
N ASP A 4 -16.77 10.76 38.65
CA ASP A 4 -16.18 9.45 38.36
C ASP A 4 -15.44 9.55 37.03
N THR A 5 -14.18 9.93 37.09
CA THR A 5 -13.23 9.84 35.98
C THR A 5 -12.82 8.39 35.84
N THR A 6 -13.70 7.56 35.29
CA THR A 6 -13.33 6.25 34.75
C THR A 6 -12.36 6.44 33.60
N ARG A 7 -11.08 6.54 33.92
CA ARG A 7 -10.01 6.31 32.95
C ARG A 7 -10.23 4.90 32.40
N HIS A 8 -10.81 4.81 31.20
CA HIS A 8 -10.84 3.57 30.45
C HIS A 8 -9.39 3.17 30.17
N HIS A 9 -8.79 2.39 31.06
CA HIS A 9 -7.49 1.80 30.83
C HIS A 9 -7.57 0.88 29.62
N GLU A 10 -6.76 1.15 28.61
CA GLU A 10 -6.53 0.21 27.52
C GLU A 10 -6.19 -1.16 28.10
N THR A 11 -6.57 -2.21 27.39
CA THR A 11 -6.29 -3.57 27.83
C THR A 11 -4.78 -3.75 28.03
N PRO A 12 -4.33 -4.30 29.18
CA PRO A 12 -2.93 -4.56 29.40
C PRO A 12 -2.31 -5.34 28.24
N GLY A 13 -1.26 -4.80 27.62
CA GLY A 13 -0.60 -5.38 26.45
C GLY A 13 -0.98 -4.77 25.09
N ALA A 14 -2.06 -3.98 24.99
CA ALA A 14 -2.48 -3.35 23.72
C ALA A 14 -1.37 -2.49 23.10
N VAL A 15 -0.64 -1.73 23.91
CA VAL A 15 0.49 -0.91 23.44
C VAL A 15 1.62 -1.79 22.87
N ARG A 16 1.93 -2.92 23.50
CA ARG A 16 2.95 -3.86 22.99
C ARG A 16 2.52 -4.46 21.65
N VAL A 17 1.25 -4.80 21.52
CA VAL A 17 0.69 -5.32 20.26
C VAL A 17 0.79 -4.26 19.17
N LEU A 18 0.35 -3.02 19.43
CA LEU A 18 0.41 -1.93 18.45
C LEU A 18 1.85 -1.63 18.02
N THR A 19 2.77 -1.51 18.99
CA THR A 19 4.17 -1.21 18.70
C THR A 19 4.80 -2.32 17.86
N MET A 20 4.69 -3.58 18.29
CA MET A 20 5.32 -4.69 17.58
C MET A 20 4.66 -4.96 16.24
N SER A 21 3.33 -4.90 16.15
CA SER A 21 2.64 -5.07 14.86
C SER A 21 3.00 -3.94 13.88
N SER A 22 3.15 -2.70 14.34
CA SER A 22 3.55 -1.57 13.49
C SER A 22 4.99 -1.72 12.97
N ILE A 23 5.94 -2.12 13.83
CA ILE A 23 7.33 -2.39 13.44
C ILE A 23 7.37 -3.55 12.43
N SER A 24 6.72 -4.66 12.74
CA SER A 24 6.65 -5.84 11.88
C SER A 24 6.00 -5.53 10.54
N PHE A 25 4.90 -4.76 10.55
CA PHE A 25 4.22 -4.32 9.33
C PHE A 25 5.11 -3.41 8.48
N THR A 26 5.79 -2.44 9.10
CA THR A 26 6.73 -1.55 8.40
C THR A 26 7.84 -2.34 7.70
N LEU A 27 8.42 -3.31 8.39
CA LEU A 27 9.43 -4.20 7.81
C LEU A 27 8.85 -5.07 6.68
N MET A 28 7.73 -5.73 6.90
CA MET A 28 7.07 -6.57 5.88
C MET A 28 6.67 -5.74 4.66
N PHE A 29 6.27 -4.49 4.85
CA PHE A 29 5.92 -3.58 3.76
C PHE A 29 7.16 -3.14 2.95
N ALA A 30 8.32 -2.95 3.63
CA ALA A 30 9.59 -2.71 2.97
C ALA A 30 10.02 -3.90 2.10
N VAL A 31 9.92 -5.11 2.63
CA VAL A 31 10.22 -6.37 1.93
C VAL A 31 9.29 -6.57 0.73
N TRP A 32 7.99 -6.33 0.90
CA TRP A 32 7.00 -6.48 -0.16
C TRP A 32 7.30 -5.62 -1.39
N LEU A 33 7.76 -4.39 -1.18
CA LEU A 33 7.99 -3.41 -2.25
C LEU A 33 9.49 -3.23 -2.59
N MET A 34 10.37 -4.15 -2.18
CA MET A 34 11.81 -4.05 -2.44
C MET A 34 12.14 -4.11 -3.93
N PHE A 35 11.36 -4.84 -4.74
CA PHE A 35 11.60 -4.98 -6.16
C PHE A 35 11.56 -3.67 -6.93
N GLY A 36 10.90 -2.63 -6.41
CA GLY A 36 10.90 -1.30 -7.00
C GLY A 36 12.28 -0.65 -7.06
N ILE A 37 13.20 -0.95 -6.12
CA ILE A 37 14.57 -0.44 -6.15
C ILE A 37 15.56 -1.47 -6.70
N LEU A 38 15.28 -2.76 -6.50
CA LEU A 38 16.10 -3.82 -7.05
C LEU A 38 15.91 -3.99 -8.57
N GLY A 39 14.84 -3.40 -9.13
CA GLY A 39 14.42 -3.62 -10.51
C GLY A 39 15.53 -3.33 -11.53
N LYS A 40 16.15 -2.16 -11.50
CA LYS A 40 17.22 -1.81 -12.48
C LYS A 40 18.46 -2.70 -12.39
N PRO A 41 19.03 -2.98 -11.21
CA PRO A 41 20.10 -3.97 -11.09
C PRO A 41 19.72 -5.36 -11.61
N ILE A 42 18.50 -5.85 -11.29
CA ILE A 42 17.98 -7.12 -11.80
C ILE A 42 17.82 -7.08 -13.32
N GLN A 43 17.24 -6.01 -13.86
CA GLN A 43 17.06 -5.80 -15.29
C GLN A 43 18.39 -5.90 -16.04
N LYS A 44 19.44 -5.24 -15.52
CA LYS A 44 20.77 -5.25 -16.12
C LYS A 44 21.42 -6.63 -16.07
N GLU A 45 21.27 -7.37 -14.95
CA GLU A 45 21.91 -8.67 -14.76
C GLU A 45 21.27 -9.75 -15.66
N PHE A 46 19.93 -9.76 -15.77
CA PHE A 46 19.20 -10.78 -16.51
C PHE A 46 18.82 -10.36 -17.94
N GLY A 47 19.18 -9.16 -18.39
CA GLY A 47 18.87 -8.67 -19.73
C GLY A 47 17.37 -8.52 -19.99
N LEU A 48 16.58 -8.11 -18.97
CA LEU A 48 15.12 -8.06 -19.05
C LEU A 48 14.64 -6.81 -19.80
N ASP A 49 13.53 -6.94 -20.52
CA ASP A 49 12.80 -5.78 -21.03
C ASP A 49 11.95 -5.11 -19.93
N SER A 50 11.39 -3.93 -20.22
CA SER A 50 10.58 -3.16 -19.25
C SER A 50 9.30 -3.89 -18.84
N VAL A 51 8.72 -4.68 -19.73
CA VAL A 51 7.53 -5.49 -19.46
C VAL A 51 7.86 -6.63 -18.50
N GLN A 52 8.94 -7.35 -18.76
CA GLN A 52 9.42 -8.42 -17.88
C GLN A 52 9.74 -7.89 -16.48
N LEU A 53 10.39 -6.71 -16.40
CA LEU A 53 10.67 -6.06 -15.13
C LEU A 53 9.40 -5.72 -14.36
N SER A 54 8.39 -5.18 -15.04
CA SER A 54 7.10 -4.82 -14.40
C SER A 54 6.39 -6.02 -13.80
N TRP A 55 6.48 -7.19 -14.43
CA TRP A 55 5.88 -8.43 -13.93
C TRP A 55 6.48 -8.91 -12.61
N ILE A 56 7.78 -8.68 -12.35
CA ILE A 56 8.41 -9.07 -11.07
C ILE A 56 7.71 -8.37 -9.90
N SER A 57 7.55 -7.06 -9.98
CA SER A 57 6.84 -6.29 -8.96
C SER A 57 5.35 -6.66 -8.90
N ALA A 58 4.72 -6.86 -10.06
CA ALA A 58 3.30 -7.18 -10.15
C ALA A 58 2.94 -8.51 -9.46
N VAL A 59 3.69 -9.58 -9.68
CA VAL A 59 3.37 -10.88 -9.06
C VAL A 59 3.57 -10.88 -7.55
N ALA A 60 4.53 -10.11 -7.03
CA ALA A 60 4.66 -9.87 -5.59
C ALA A 60 3.43 -9.16 -5.04
N VAL A 61 2.91 -8.17 -5.76
CA VAL A 61 1.70 -7.45 -5.36
C VAL A 61 0.46 -8.31 -5.49
N LEU A 62 0.39 -9.20 -6.48
CA LEU A 62 -0.71 -10.15 -6.64
C LEU A 62 -0.90 -10.97 -5.37
N ASN A 63 0.12 -11.67 -4.90
CA ASN A 63 0.04 -12.45 -3.67
C ASN A 63 -0.29 -11.55 -2.45
N GLY A 64 0.42 -10.42 -2.30
CA GLY A 64 0.22 -9.50 -1.18
C GLY A 64 -1.13 -8.76 -1.17
N SER A 65 -1.97 -8.99 -2.17
CA SER A 65 -3.31 -8.44 -2.27
C SER A 65 -4.39 -9.50 -2.18
N MET A 66 -4.27 -10.60 -2.94
CA MET A 66 -5.34 -11.60 -3.06
C MET A 66 -5.61 -12.38 -1.76
N TRP A 67 -4.62 -12.53 -0.90
CA TRP A 67 -4.78 -13.24 0.38
C TRP A 67 -5.08 -12.32 1.56
N ARG A 68 -5.33 -11.01 1.33
CA ARG A 68 -5.65 -10.07 2.42
C ARG A 68 -6.87 -10.46 3.23
N LEU A 69 -7.94 -10.87 2.55
CA LEU A 69 -9.16 -11.30 3.24
C LEU A 69 -8.92 -12.59 4.04
N PRO A 70 -8.37 -13.68 3.48
CA PRO A 70 -7.97 -14.85 4.25
C PRO A 70 -7.03 -14.53 5.42
N ALA A 71 -6.05 -13.66 5.23
CA ALA A 71 -5.09 -13.28 6.27
C ALA A 71 -5.77 -12.58 7.47
N GLY A 72 -6.74 -11.70 7.21
CA GLY A 72 -7.56 -11.10 8.26
C GLY A 72 -8.37 -12.13 9.03
N ILE A 73 -9.03 -13.06 8.32
CA ILE A 73 -9.80 -14.17 8.93
C ILE A 73 -8.89 -15.05 9.79
N LEU A 74 -7.72 -15.40 9.29
CA LEU A 74 -6.76 -16.21 10.05
C LEU A 74 -6.30 -15.48 11.32
N ALA A 75 -6.07 -14.15 11.25
CA ALA A 75 -5.71 -13.37 12.42
C ALA A 75 -6.85 -13.30 13.45
N ASP A 76 -8.11 -13.20 13.02
CA ASP A 76 -9.28 -13.25 13.90
C ASP A 76 -9.47 -14.63 14.54
N ARG A 77 -9.11 -15.72 13.85
CA ARG A 77 -9.29 -17.11 14.33
C ARG A 77 -8.15 -17.63 15.17
N PHE A 78 -6.92 -17.33 14.81
CA PHE A 78 -5.71 -17.91 15.44
C PHE A 78 -4.90 -16.87 16.22
N GLY A 79 -5.31 -15.59 16.16
CA GLY A 79 -4.58 -14.47 16.73
C GLY A 79 -3.54 -13.89 15.77
N GLY A 80 -3.41 -12.57 15.81
CA GLY A 80 -2.49 -11.84 14.93
C GLY A 80 -1.02 -12.18 15.19
N LYS A 81 -0.66 -12.49 16.42
CA LYS A 81 0.69 -12.92 16.81
C LYS A 81 1.18 -14.11 15.97
N ILE A 82 0.39 -15.18 15.91
CA ILE A 82 0.74 -16.40 15.15
C ILE A 82 0.83 -16.07 13.66
N VAL A 83 -0.18 -15.40 13.12
CA VAL A 83 -0.27 -15.09 11.68
C VAL A 83 0.91 -14.23 11.23
N PHE A 84 1.26 -13.19 11.98
CA PHE A 84 2.42 -12.33 11.68
C PHE A 84 3.73 -13.11 11.75
N THR A 85 3.91 -13.94 12.78
CA THR A 85 5.14 -14.74 12.93
C THR A 85 5.31 -15.72 11.77
N VAL A 86 4.24 -16.40 11.35
CA VAL A 86 4.26 -17.31 10.19
C VAL A 86 4.55 -16.54 8.90
N MET A 87 3.92 -15.38 8.69
CA MET A 87 4.20 -14.54 7.52
C MET A 87 5.65 -14.07 7.49
N MET A 88 6.21 -13.65 8.61
CA MET A 88 7.61 -13.22 8.68
C MET A 88 8.58 -14.38 8.45
N ALA A 89 8.31 -15.56 9.03
CA ALA A 89 9.14 -16.74 8.81
C ALA A 89 9.14 -17.18 7.35
N PHE A 90 7.97 -17.27 6.72
CA PHE A 90 7.86 -17.61 5.30
C PHE A 90 8.49 -16.53 4.42
N GLY A 91 8.22 -15.26 4.71
CA GLY A 91 8.80 -14.12 4.00
C GLY A 91 10.32 -14.08 4.10
N ALA A 92 10.89 -14.48 5.24
CA ALA A 92 12.34 -14.57 5.43
C ALA A 92 12.96 -15.64 4.52
N VAL A 93 12.37 -16.84 4.47
CA VAL A 93 12.82 -17.93 3.58
C VAL A 93 12.71 -17.50 2.12
N ALA A 94 11.56 -16.92 1.72
CA ALA A 94 11.35 -16.46 0.35
C ALA A 94 12.32 -15.33 -0.03
N SER A 95 12.53 -14.38 0.87
CA SER A 95 13.47 -13.27 0.67
C SER A 95 14.90 -13.78 0.52
N LEU A 96 15.34 -14.69 1.38
CA LEU A 96 16.66 -15.32 1.27
C LEU A 96 16.82 -16.03 -0.08
N ALA A 97 15.80 -16.77 -0.52
CA ALA A 97 15.84 -17.50 -1.80
C ALA A 97 15.96 -16.54 -3.01
N VAL A 98 15.37 -15.34 -2.97
CA VAL A 98 15.52 -14.31 -4.02
C VAL A 98 16.99 -13.98 -4.29
N SER A 99 17.84 -13.96 -3.25
CA SER A 99 19.27 -13.66 -3.40
C SER A 99 20.03 -14.67 -4.24
N PHE A 100 19.49 -15.87 -4.41
CA PHE A 100 20.10 -16.98 -5.17
C PHE A 100 19.35 -17.26 -6.48
N ALA A 101 18.44 -16.38 -6.89
CA ALA A 101 17.77 -16.53 -8.17
C ALA A 101 18.77 -16.44 -9.33
N ASP A 102 18.69 -17.34 -10.27
CA ASP A 102 19.58 -17.49 -11.42
C ASP A 102 18.91 -17.24 -12.77
N ASN A 103 17.57 -17.16 -12.79
CA ASN A 103 16.80 -16.89 -13.99
C ASN A 103 15.50 -16.13 -13.70
N TYR A 104 14.89 -15.60 -14.78
CA TYR A 104 13.67 -14.80 -14.69
C TYR A 104 12.47 -15.56 -14.13
N ALA A 105 12.29 -16.84 -14.55
CA ALA A 105 11.16 -17.65 -14.08
C ALA A 105 11.24 -17.90 -12.57
N MET A 106 12.42 -18.21 -12.06
CA MET A 106 12.68 -18.35 -10.62
C MET A 106 12.39 -17.05 -9.87
N LEU A 107 12.83 -15.92 -10.42
CA LEU A 107 12.53 -14.59 -9.84
C LEU A 107 11.03 -14.32 -9.73
N LEU A 108 10.23 -14.66 -10.75
CA LEU A 108 8.78 -14.51 -10.71
C LEU A 108 8.14 -15.34 -9.60
N VAL A 109 8.53 -16.61 -9.50
CA VAL A 109 8.02 -17.51 -8.45
C VAL A 109 8.41 -16.99 -7.05
N LEU A 110 9.65 -16.59 -6.87
CA LEU A 110 10.14 -16.09 -5.59
C LEU A 110 9.54 -14.72 -5.22
N ALA A 111 9.34 -13.84 -6.21
CA ALA A 111 8.64 -12.58 -6.01
C ALA A 111 7.17 -12.82 -5.57
N PHE A 112 6.49 -13.80 -6.18
CA PHE A 112 5.18 -14.24 -5.72
C PHE A 112 5.24 -14.75 -4.27
N CYS A 113 6.19 -15.58 -3.91
CA CYS A 113 6.36 -16.08 -2.54
C CYS A 113 6.62 -14.93 -1.55
N VAL A 114 7.53 -14.01 -1.87
CA VAL A 114 7.78 -12.82 -1.04
C VAL A 114 6.51 -12.00 -0.85
N GLY A 115 5.64 -11.97 -1.84
CA GLY A 115 4.37 -11.25 -1.79
C GLY A 115 3.51 -11.57 -0.57
N ILE A 116 3.64 -12.75 0.05
CA ILE A 116 2.85 -13.16 1.22
C ILE A 116 2.87 -12.11 2.35
N VAL A 117 4.01 -11.43 2.55
CA VAL A 117 4.16 -10.42 3.61
C VAL A 117 3.31 -9.16 3.37
N GLY A 118 2.86 -8.91 2.13
CA GLY A 118 1.96 -7.79 1.80
C GLY A 118 0.55 -7.95 2.38
N ASN A 119 0.17 -9.17 2.80
CA ASN A 119 -1.12 -9.45 3.44
C ASN A 119 -1.15 -9.06 4.92
N SER A 120 -0.01 -8.70 5.49
CA SER A 120 0.15 -8.27 6.88
C SER A 120 -0.72 -7.06 7.25
N PHE A 121 -1.07 -6.21 6.29
CA PHE A 121 -1.98 -5.08 6.55
C PHE A 121 -3.33 -5.55 7.10
N SER A 122 -3.99 -6.49 6.44
CA SER A 122 -5.31 -6.97 6.87
C SER A 122 -5.24 -7.77 8.17
N ALA A 123 -4.21 -8.63 8.31
CA ALA A 123 -3.98 -9.36 9.56
C ALA A 123 -3.70 -8.41 10.74
N GLY A 124 -2.93 -7.34 10.52
CA GLY A 124 -2.63 -6.37 11.57
C GLY A 124 -3.80 -5.45 11.92
N VAL A 125 -4.66 -5.11 10.94
CA VAL A 125 -5.93 -4.42 11.20
C VAL A 125 -6.83 -5.28 12.10
N ALA A 126 -6.97 -6.57 11.82
CA ALA A 126 -7.72 -7.50 12.65
C ALA A 126 -7.10 -7.60 14.05
N TRP A 127 -5.78 -7.80 14.11
CA TRP A 127 -5.06 -7.94 15.38
C TRP A 127 -5.18 -6.71 16.28
N ASN A 128 -4.89 -5.52 15.77
CA ASN A 128 -5.04 -4.29 16.56
C ASN A 128 -6.50 -4.02 16.93
N SER A 129 -7.45 -4.33 16.05
CA SER A 129 -8.88 -4.19 16.33
C SER A 129 -9.36 -5.07 17.47
N ALA A 130 -8.73 -6.22 17.70
CA ALA A 130 -9.04 -7.13 18.81
C ALA A 130 -8.54 -6.62 20.17
N TRP A 131 -7.48 -5.80 20.18
CA TRP A 131 -6.83 -5.33 21.40
C TRP A 131 -7.27 -3.93 21.85
N TYR A 132 -7.81 -3.10 20.94
CA TYR A 132 -8.21 -1.72 21.24
C TYR A 132 -9.73 -1.57 21.36
N SER A 133 -10.14 -0.75 22.32
CA SER A 133 -11.54 -0.35 22.51
C SER A 133 -12.08 0.41 21.31
N PRO A 134 -13.41 0.43 21.04
CA PRO A 134 -14.00 1.18 19.93
C PRO A 134 -13.58 2.65 19.89
N GLN A 135 -13.38 3.29 21.06
CA GLN A 135 -12.98 4.69 21.19
C GLN A 135 -11.56 4.97 20.69
N HIS A 136 -10.63 4.03 20.89
CA HIS A 136 -9.21 4.21 20.54
C HIS A 136 -8.78 3.39 19.31
N LYS A 137 -9.68 2.56 18.78
CA LYS A 137 -9.41 1.73 17.60
C LYS A 137 -8.98 2.54 16.38
N GLY A 138 -9.61 3.70 16.14
CA GLY A 138 -9.25 4.59 15.03
C GLY A 138 -7.81 5.08 15.12
N PHE A 139 -7.38 5.52 16.31
CA PHE A 139 -6.00 5.93 16.56
C PHE A 139 -5.01 4.78 16.33
N ALA A 140 -5.28 3.61 16.92
CA ALA A 140 -4.40 2.45 16.78
C ALA A 140 -4.25 2.02 15.31
N LEU A 141 -5.34 1.97 14.55
CA LEU A 141 -5.31 1.64 13.13
C LEU A 141 -4.64 2.72 12.28
N GLY A 142 -4.73 3.99 12.70
CA GLY A 142 -4.00 5.10 12.08
C GLY A 142 -2.49 4.94 12.23
N VAL A 143 -2.02 4.70 13.46
CA VAL A 143 -0.60 4.44 13.79
C VAL A 143 -0.09 3.19 13.04
N PHE A 144 -0.82 2.08 13.12
CA PHE A 144 -0.47 0.87 12.40
C PHE A 144 -0.38 1.12 10.88
N GLY A 145 -1.38 1.81 10.31
CA GLY A 145 -1.43 2.11 8.87
C GLY A 145 -0.30 3.03 8.37
N ALA A 146 0.30 3.85 9.24
CA ALA A 146 1.48 4.65 8.91
C ALA A 146 2.71 3.78 8.58
N GLY A 147 2.73 2.51 8.99
CA GLY A 147 3.76 1.54 8.64
C GLY A 147 3.95 1.30 7.14
N ASN A 148 3.01 1.75 6.29
CA ASN A 148 3.21 1.82 4.83
C ASN A 148 4.48 2.61 4.44
N VAL A 149 5.01 3.47 5.31
CA VAL A 149 6.28 4.18 5.13
C VAL A 149 7.46 3.22 4.94
N GLY A 150 7.32 1.95 5.32
CA GLY A 150 8.28 0.89 5.06
C GLY A 150 8.72 0.80 3.59
N ALA A 151 7.85 1.16 2.65
CA ALA A 151 8.21 1.26 1.22
C ALA A 151 9.38 2.23 0.94
N SER A 152 9.62 3.20 1.81
CA SER A 152 10.74 4.15 1.71
C SER A 152 12.05 3.58 2.24
N VAL A 153 12.01 2.63 3.16
CA VAL A 153 13.21 2.10 3.84
C VAL A 153 14.21 1.55 2.82
N THR A 154 13.77 0.64 1.95
CA THR A 154 14.64 0.08 0.90
C THR A 154 15.17 1.14 -0.04
N LYS A 155 14.39 2.18 -0.31
CA LYS A 155 14.77 3.27 -1.22
C LYS A 155 15.84 4.18 -0.61
N ILE A 156 15.83 4.36 0.70
CA ILE A 156 16.82 5.18 1.41
C ILE A 156 18.14 4.43 1.54
N ILE A 157 18.10 3.16 1.97
CA ILE A 157 19.32 2.41 2.29
C ILE A 157 19.81 1.53 1.13
N GLY A 158 18.91 1.10 0.25
CA GLY A 158 19.18 0.13 -0.81
C GLY A 158 20.26 0.56 -1.79
N PRO A 159 20.21 1.78 -2.37
CA PRO A 159 21.24 2.24 -3.31
C PRO A 159 22.63 2.22 -2.73
N GLY A 160 22.79 2.65 -1.45
CA GLY A 160 24.07 2.62 -0.74
C GLY A 160 24.61 1.19 -0.59
N ILE A 161 23.77 0.25 -0.19
CA ILE A 161 24.16 -1.17 -0.08
C ILE A 161 24.53 -1.73 -1.46
N ILE A 162 23.71 -1.50 -2.48
CA ILE A 162 23.96 -2.00 -3.84
C ILE A 162 25.29 -1.50 -4.37
N THR A 163 25.57 -0.20 -4.23
CA THR A 163 26.77 0.43 -4.75
C THR A 163 28.01 0.01 -3.97
N ALA A 164 27.95 0.01 -2.63
CA ALA A 164 29.08 -0.32 -1.76
C ALA A 164 29.52 -1.79 -1.87
N THR A 165 28.61 -2.69 -2.28
CA THR A 165 28.90 -4.14 -2.33
C THR A 165 28.89 -4.68 -3.76
N ALA A 166 28.77 -3.82 -4.77
CA ALA A 166 28.78 -4.23 -6.18
C ALA A 166 30.09 -4.95 -6.55
N GLY A 167 29.95 -6.14 -7.14
CA GLY A 167 31.10 -6.94 -7.60
C GLY A 167 31.95 -7.57 -6.49
N SER A 168 31.52 -7.50 -5.22
CA SER A 168 32.25 -8.08 -4.09
C SER A 168 31.42 -9.15 -3.38
N ALA A 169 32.11 -10.15 -2.84
CA ALA A 169 31.50 -11.09 -1.89
C ALA A 169 31.59 -10.50 -0.48
N VAL A 170 30.46 -10.30 0.17
CA VAL A 170 30.40 -9.82 1.56
C VAL A 170 30.70 -11.00 2.48
N LEU A 171 31.57 -10.79 3.47
CA LEU A 171 32.06 -11.86 4.36
C LEU A 171 32.70 -13.05 3.63
N GLY A 172 33.13 -12.86 2.37
CA GLY A 172 33.79 -13.87 1.57
C GLY A 172 32.86 -14.89 0.91
N PHE A 173 31.57 -14.95 1.24
CA PHE A 173 30.62 -15.95 0.71
C PHE A 173 29.22 -15.42 0.37
N LEU A 174 28.80 -14.27 0.88
CA LEU A 174 27.49 -13.71 0.58
C LEU A 174 27.55 -12.87 -0.72
N PRO A 175 26.60 -13.05 -1.64
CA PRO A 175 26.55 -12.25 -2.86
C PRO A 175 26.31 -10.77 -2.52
N GLY A 176 27.09 -9.86 -3.11
CA GLY A 176 26.92 -8.42 -2.98
C GLY A 176 25.93 -7.82 -3.95
N GLY A 177 25.96 -6.50 -4.04
CA GLY A 177 25.03 -5.76 -4.90
C GLY A 177 23.58 -5.88 -4.43
N TRP A 178 22.62 -6.00 -5.37
CA TRP A 178 21.20 -6.11 -5.05
C TRP A 178 20.84 -7.39 -4.28
N ARG A 179 21.62 -8.46 -4.46
CA ARG A 179 21.39 -9.76 -3.81
C ARG A 179 21.57 -9.72 -2.30
N LEU A 180 22.35 -8.76 -1.77
CA LEU A 180 22.54 -8.60 -0.33
C LEU A 180 21.27 -8.08 0.37
N ILE A 181 20.45 -7.27 -0.30
CA ILE A 181 19.26 -6.66 0.33
C ILE A 181 18.23 -7.71 0.77
N PRO A 182 17.84 -8.71 -0.04
CA PRO A 182 16.95 -9.77 0.42
C PRO A 182 17.52 -10.61 1.58
N ILE A 183 18.86 -10.79 1.65
CA ILE A 183 19.52 -11.47 2.79
C ILE A 183 19.34 -10.65 4.06
N VAL A 184 19.62 -9.35 4.01
CA VAL A 184 19.42 -8.43 5.15
C VAL A 184 17.96 -8.48 5.61
N TYR A 185 17.02 -8.45 4.68
CA TYR A 185 15.60 -8.55 5.03
C TYR A 185 15.22 -9.90 5.64
N ALA A 186 15.80 -11.00 5.18
CA ALA A 186 15.58 -12.31 5.77
C ALA A 186 16.01 -12.32 7.26
N ILE A 187 17.19 -11.78 7.55
CA ILE A 187 17.72 -11.67 8.92
C ILE A 187 16.82 -10.77 9.78
N LEU A 188 16.41 -9.61 9.25
CA LEU A 188 15.53 -8.69 9.97
C LEU A 188 14.15 -9.29 10.25
N LEU A 189 13.56 -10.00 9.28
CA LEU A 189 12.26 -10.67 9.45
C LEU A 189 12.33 -11.74 10.55
N ILE A 190 13.39 -12.54 10.59
CA ILE A 190 13.60 -13.54 11.65
C ILE A 190 13.78 -12.83 13.00
N THR A 191 14.65 -11.82 13.07
CA THR A 191 14.94 -11.09 14.31
C THR A 191 13.68 -10.42 14.87
N VAL A 192 12.96 -9.65 14.03
CA VAL A 192 11.72 -8.97 14.45
C VAL A 192 10.63 -9.99 14.77
N GLY A 193 10.56 -11.10 14.04
CA GLY A 193 9.61 -12.18 14.30
C GLY A 193 9.83 -12.82 15.69
N ILE A 194 11.07 -13.08 16.05
CA ILE A 194 11.44 -13.57 17.39
C ILE A 194 11.10 -12.53 18.46
N LEU A 195 11.49 -11.28 18.28
CA LEU A 195 11.17 -10.20 19.22
C LEU A 195 9.65 -10.04 19.41
N GLN A 196 8.90 -10.04 18.31
CA GLN A 196 7.44 -9.97 18.35
C GLN A 196 6.85 -11.14 19.16
N TRP A 197 7.35 -12.37 18.93
CA TRP A 197 6.87 -13.55 19.63
C TRP A 197 7.02 -13.43 21.16
N PHE A 198 8.13 -12.89 21.64
CA PHE A 198 8.38 -12.78 23.09
C PHE A 198 7.79 -11.52 23.73
N ILE A 199 7.69 -10.41 22.99
CA ILE A 199 7.22 -9.13 23.54
C ILE A 199 5.68 -9.06 23.58
N THR A 200 4.99 -9.62 22.59
CA THR A 200 3.52 -9.54 22.52
C THR A 200 2.88 -10.55 23.47
N PRO A 201 1.72 -10.20 24.06
CA PRO A 201 1.04 -11.07 25.02
C PRO A 201 0.65 -12.44 24.45
N PHE A 202 0.52 -13.42 25.35
CA PHE A 202 -0.03 -14.75 25.07
C PHE A 202 -0.86 -15.21 26.27
N PRO A 203 -2.06 -15.79 26.09
CA PRO A 203 -2.72 -16.06 24.80
C PRO A 203 -3.15 -14.79 24.08
N ASP A 204 -3.23 -14.86 22.74
CA ASP A 204 -3.70 -13.76 21.90
C ASP A 204 -5.23 -13.71 21.87
N ARG A 205 -5.79 -12.61 21.35
CA ARG A 205 -7.23 -12.42 21.22
C ARG A 205 -7.73 -12.94 19.87
N THR A 206 -8.77 -13.74 19.89
CA THR A 206 -9.36 -14.42 18.72
C THR A 206 -10.86 -14.16 18.61
N PRO A 207 -11.31 -12.90 18.34
CA PRO A 207 -12.73 -12.55 18.36
C PRO A 207 -13.57 -13.24 17.27
N GLY A 208 -12.94 -13.63 16.16
CA GLY A 208 -13.60 -14.21 14.98
C GLY A 208 -13.54 -15.72 14.87
N ALA A 209 -13.30 -16.45 15.97
CA ALA A 209 -13.13 -17.92 15.94
C ALA A 209 -14.31 -18.69 15.30
N SER A 210 -15.52 -18.14 15.25
CA SER A 210 -16.74 -18.77 14.75
C SER A 210 -17.26 -18.23 13.41
N ALA A 211 -16.64 -17.22 12.82
CA ALA A 211 -17.13 -16.59 11.58
C ALA A 211 -17.06 -17.53 10.36
N ARG A 212 -18.12 -17.57 9.54
CA ARG A 212 -18.17 -18.34 8.30
C ARG A 212 -17.61 -17.54 7.13
N ILE A 213 -16.73 -18.14 6.32
CA ILE A 213 -16.11 -17.49 5.15
C ILE A 213 -17.17 -17.06 4.12
N SER A 214 -18.23 -17.86 3.94
CA SER A 214 -19.31 -17.54 2.99
C SER A 214 -20.05 -16.23 3.33
N GLU A 215 -20.21 -15.92 4.60
CA GLU A 215 -20.86 -14.68 5.06
C GLU A 215 -19.97 -13.46 4.76
N MET A 216 -18.65 -13.61 4.85
CA MET A 216 -17.68 -12.55 4.59
C MET A 216 -17.58 -12.19 3.09
N LEU A 217 -17.97 -13.09 2.19
CA LEU A 217 -17.98 -12.85 0.74
C LEU A 217 -19.33 -12.27 0.23
N THR A 218 -20.38 -12.30 1.05
CA THR A 218 -21.70 -11.77 0.67
C THR A 218 -21.67 -10.32 0.18
N PRO A 219 -20.89 -9.39 0.78
CA PRO A 219 -20.80 -8.01 0.32
C PRO A 219 -20.28 -7.83 -1.10
N LEU A 220 -19.59 -8.82 -1.71
CA LEU A 220 -19.16 -8.76 -3.12
C LEU A 220 -20.30 -8.59 -4.11
N LYS A 221 -21.54 -8.95 -3.72
CA LYS A 221 -22.74 -8.75 -4.53
C LYS A 221 -23.20 -7.28 -4.57
N ASP A 222 -22.71 -6.44 -3.66
CA ASP A 222 -23.08 -5.03 -3.57
C ASP A 222 -22.17 -4.16 -4.45
N ILE A 223 -22.76 -3.42 -5.39
CA ILE A 223 -22.04 -2.50 -6.30
C ILE A 223 -21.24 -1.42 -5.55
N ARG A 224 -21.63 -1.07 -4.32
CA ARG A 224 -20.93 -0.11 -3.49
C ARG A 224 -19.53 -0.61 -3.11
N VAL A 225 -19.35 -1.91 -2.87
CA VAL A 225 -18.03 -2.53 -2.59
C VAL A 225 -17.10 -2.36 -3.79
N TRP A 226 -17.57 -2.61 -5.01
CA TRP A 226 -16.80 -2.43 -6.24
C TRP A 226 -16.42 -0.97 -6.47
N ARG A 227 -17.33 -0.04 -6.18
CA ARG A 227 -17.06 1.39 -6.27
C ARG A 227 -16.00 1.85 -5.26
N PHE A 228 -16.10 1.45 -4.00
CA PHE A 228 -15.09 1.77 -2.99
C PHE A 228 -13.76 1.09 -3.29
N SER A 229 -13.79 -0.10 -3.86
CA SER A 229 -12.58 -0.78 -4.34
C SER A 229 -11.91 0.00 -5.47
N LEU A 230 -12.66 0.55 -6.42
CA LEU A 230 -12.11 1.40 -7.47
C LEU A 230 -11.51 2.69 -6.90
N TYR A 231 -12.18 3.31 -5.91
CA TYR A 231 -11.59 4.46 -5.20
C TYR A 231 -10.26 4.07 -4.56
N TYR A 232 -10.20 2.88 -3.96
CA TYR A 232 -8.97 2.40 -3.32
C TYR A 232 -7.89 2.00 -4.32
N VAL A 233 -8.24 1.59 -5.54
CA VAL A 233 -7.28 1.42 -6.65
C VAL A 233 -6.55 2.73 -6.93
N ILE A 234 -7.26 3.88 -6.97
CA ILE A 234 -6.64 5.17 -7.26
C ILE A 234 -5.70 5.62 -6.12
N VAL A 235 -6.13 5.51 -4.87
CA VAL A 235 -5.36 6.07 -3.73
C VAL A 235 -4.36 5.09 -3.13
N PHE A 236 -4.53 3.79 -3.30
CA PHE A 236 -3.64 2.76 -2.77
C PHE A 236 -3.00 1.88 -3.85
N GLY A 237 -3.77 1.37 -4.80
CA GLY A 237 -3.25 0.57 -5.90
C GLY A 237 -2.22 1.35 -6.74
N ALA A 238 -2.57 2.57 -7.13
CA ALA A 238 -1.65 3.47 -7.84
C ALA A 238 -0.45 3.89 -6.97
N TYR A 239 -0.64 4.08 -5.66
CA TYR A 239 0.48 4.32 -4.74
C TYR A 239 1.48 3.14 -4.75
N VAL A 240 0.99 1.91 -4.70
CA VAL A 240 1.85 0.70 -4.77
C VAL A 240 2.55 0.63 -6.12
N ALA A 241 1.82 0.85 -7.22
CA ALA A 241 2.38 0.87 -8.57
C ALA A 241 3.49 1.93 -8.70
N TYR A 242 3.24 3.17 -8.28
CA TYR A 242 4.23 4.24 -8.33
C TYR A 242 5.43 4.00 -7.41
N SER A 243 5.22 3.42 -6.24
CA SER A 243 6.33 3.02 -5.38
C SER A 243 7.28 2.04 -6.07
N ALA A 244 6.78 1.24 -7.02
CA ALA A 244 7.59 0.31 -7.79
C ALA A 244 8.24 0.97 -9.01
N ILE A 245 7.50 1.79 -9.78
CA ILE A 245 7.97 2.28 -11.09
C ILE A 245 8.74 3.60 -11.03
N LEU A 246 8.46 4.50 -10.07
CA LEU A 246 9.08 5.83 -10.04
C LEU A 246 10.62 5.82 -10.02
N PRO A 247 11.32 4.90 -9.29
CA PRO A 247 12.77 4.86 -9.36
C PRO A 247 13.29 4.61 -10.77
N THR A 248 12.64 3.71 -11.51
CA THR A 248 12.98 3.41 -12.91
C THR A 248 12.64 4.58 -13.82
N TYR A 249 11.45 5.17 -13.65
CA TYR A 249 11.02 6.34 -14.40
C TYR A 249 12.00 7.52 -14.30
N TYR A 250 12.43 7.87 -13.08
CA TYR A 250 13.40 8.96 -12.90
C TYR A 250 14.76 8.65 -13.55
N GLN A 251 15.22 7.39 -13.48
CA GLN A 251 16.48 6.99 -14.12
C GLN A 251 16.38 7.04 -15.65
N ASP A 252 15.32 6.51 -16.23
CA ASP A 252 15.17 6.38 -17.68
C ASP A 252 14.84 7.72 -18.34
N VAL A 253 13.95 8.51 -17.71
CA VAL A 253 13.42 9.75 -18.29
C VAL A 253 14.30 10.95 -17.98
N PHE A 254 14.81 11.07 -16.76
CA PHE A 254 15.62 12.21 -16.31
C PHE A 254 17.10 11.88 -16.13
N ARG A 255 17.53 10.64 -16.43
CA ARG A 255 18.92 10.19 -16.41
C ARG A 255 19.64 10.42 -15.06
N VAL A 256 18.89 10.45 -13.97
CA VAL A 256 19.45 10.54 -12.63
C VAL A 256 19.96 9.18 -12.15
N ASP A 257 20.93 9.19 -11.24
CA ASP A 257 21.45 7.96 -10.65
C ASP A 257 20.40 7.25 -9.75
N LEU A 258 20.67 5.98 -9.42
CA LEU A 258 19.78 5.15 -8.62
C LEU A 258 19.49 5.75 -7.23
N GLY A 259 20.50 6.36 -6.59
CA GLY A 259 20.35 6.97 -5.27
C GLY A 259 19.43 8.18 -5.30
N THR A 260 19.64 9.07 -6.24
CA THR A 260 18.78 10.24 -6.48
C THR A 260 17.35 9.81 -6.83
N ALA A 261 17.16 8.87 -7.77
CA ALA A 261 15.85 8.37 -8.16
C ALA A 261 15.08 7.76 -6.97
N ALA A 262 15.78 7.04 -6.12
CA ALA A 262 15.23 6.45 -4.91
C ALA A 262 14.78 7.51 -3.88
N LEU A 263 15.60 8.54 -3.65
CA LEU A 263 15.27 9.65 -2.76
C LEU A 263 14.08 10.45 -3.28
N LEU A 264 14.05 10.77 -4.58
CA LEU A 264 12.91 11.44 -5.22
C LEU A 264 11.62 10.62 -5.09
N THR A 265 11.69 9.30 -5.24
CA THR A 265 10.54 8.41 -5.00
C THR A 265 10.07 8.45 -3.54
N THR A 266 11.01 8.58 -2.61
CA THR A 266 10.70 8.67 -1.17
C THR A 266 9.87 9.91 -0.85
N THR A 267 10.06 11.03 -1.55
CA THR A 267 9.24 12.24 -1.36
C THR A 267 7.75 12.02 -1.65
N PHE A 268 7.42 11.09 -2.54
CA PHE A 268 6.04 10.65 -2.80
C PHE A 268 5.52 9.72 -1.69
N ILE A 269 6.32 8.76 -1.27
CA ILE A 269 5.90 7.70 -0.35
C ILE A 269 5.63 8.22 1.06
N PHE A 270 6.46 9.15 1.56
CA PHE A 270 6.32 9.71 2.91
C PHE A 270 4.96 10.37 3.12
N PRO A 271 4.55 11.38 2.36
CA PRO A 271 3.25 12.02 2.57
C PRO A 271 2.10 11.04 2.30
N ALA A 272 2.20 10.20 1.29
CA ALA A 272 1.19 9.19 0.98
C ALA A 272 0.97 8.17 2.11
N SER A 273 1.93 7.99 3.00
CA SER A 273 1.84 7.10 4.15
C SER A 273 1.46 7.84 5.43
N LEU A 274 2.12 8.97 5.71
CA LEU A 274 2.03 9.67 6.99
C LEU A 274 0.81 10.60 7.11
N LEU A 275 0.24 11.07 5.99
CA LEU A 275 -0.95 11.94 6.01
C LEU A 275 -2.28 11.18 6.16
N ARG A 276 -2.23 9.86 6.37
CA ARG A 276 -3.42 9.04 6.61
C ARG A 276 -4.25 9.47 7.83
N PRO A 277 -3.65 9.78 9.00
CA PRO A 277 -4.39 10.31 10.13
C PRO A 277 -5.09 11.65 9.82
N LEU A 278 -4.42 12.53 9.07
CA LEU A 278 -5.02 13.78 8.61
C LEU A 278 -6.23 13.52 7.72
N GLY A 279 -6.15 12.54 6.82
CA GLY A 279 -7.28 12.12 5.98
C GLY A 279 -8.48 11.62 6.79
N GLY A 280 -8.24 10.92 7.90
CA GLY A 280 -9.25 10.53 8.87
C GLY A 280 -9.95 11.75 9.47
N TRP A 281 -9.18 12.70 10.00
CA TRP A 281 -9.70 13.94 10.56
C TRP A 281 -10.49 14.76 9.54
N VAL A 282 -9.98 14.91 8.32
CA VAL A 282 -10.68 15.60 7.21
C VAL A 282 -12.04 14.94 6.93
N SER A 283 -12.05 13.61 6.87
CA SER A 283 -13.27 12.84 6.60
C SER A 283 -14.28 12.90 7.75
N ASP A 284 -13.79 12.99 9.00
CA ASP A 284 -14.66 13.13 10.18
C ASP A 284 -15.31 14.52 10.23
N ARG A 285 -14.56 15.58 9.84
CA ARG A 285 -15.03 16.96 9.93
C ARG A 285 -15.93 17.38 8.77
N TRP A 286 -15.61 16.96 7.54
CA TRP A 286 -16.27 17.41 6.32
C TRP A 286 -17.02 16.30 5.57
N GLY A 287 -17.04 15.10 6.14
CA GLY A 287 -17.66 13.93 5.53
C GLY A 287 -16.77 13.22 4.48
N ALA A 288 -16.95 11.92 4.37
CA ALA A 288 -16.14 11.08 3.49
C ALA A 288 -16.30 11.46 2.00
N ARG A 289 -17.50 11.87 1.57
CA ARG A 289 -17.77 12.28 0.18
C ARG A 289 -16.99 13.53 -0.19
N THR A 290 -17.02 14.57 0.67
CA THR A 290 -16.25 15.81 0.48
C THR A 290 -14.75 15.52 0.44
N ALA A 291 -14.25 14.69 1.35
CA ALA A 291 -12.87 14.26 1.36
C ALA A 291 -12.47 13.55 0.06
N MET A 292 -13.36 12.74 -0.54
CA MET A 292 -13.08 12.07 -1.80
C MET A 292 -13.07 13.03 -3.00
N TYR A 293 -13.94 14.05 -3.05
CA TYR A 293 -13.82 15.12 -4.05
C TYR A 293 -12.52 15.89 -3.89
N GLY A 294 -12.18 16.26 -2.65
CA GLY A 294 -10.91 16.94 -2.31
C GLY A 294 -9.67 16.08 -2.59
N THR A 295 -9.84 14.78 -2.80
CA THR A 295 -8.78 13.86 -3.23
C THR A 295 -8.74 13.71 -4.75
N PHE A 296 -9.85 13.31 -5.39
CA PHE A 296 -9.84 12.94 -6.81
C PHE A 296 -9.73 14.11 -7.76
N VAL A 297 -10.29 15.28 -7.44
CA VAL A 297 -10.17 16.46 -8.30
C VAL A 297 -8.71 16.93 -8.38
N PRO A 298 -8.00 17.17 -7.26
CA PRO A 298 -6.58 17.52 -7.33
C PRO A 298 -5.71 16.42 -7.97
N ILE A 299 -5.92 15.15 -7.62
CA ILE A 299 -5.16 14.04 -8.23
C ILE A 299 -5.34 14.03 -9.75
N GLY A 300 -6.58 14.14 -10.25
CA GLY A 300 -6.86 14.17 -11.67
C GLY A 300 -6.19 15.35 -12.38
N ALA A 301 -6.25 16.55 -11.79
CA ALA A 301 -5.58 17.74 -12.33
C ALA A 301 -4.05 17.57 -12.36
N LEU A 302 -3.45 17.07 -11.28
CA LEU A 302 -2.01 16.85 -11.19
C LEU A 302 -1.53 15.79 -12.21
N PHE A 303 -2.26 14.68 -12.36
CA PHE A 303 -1.95 13.68 -13.38
C PHE A 303 -2.07 14.24 -14.79
N THR A 304 -3.09 15.07 -15.06
CA THR A 304 -3.26 15.69 -16.37
C THR A 304 -2.06 16.56 -16.74
N VAL A 305 -1.51 17.34 -15.80
CA VAL A 305 -0.29 18.13 -16.05
C VAL A 305 0.91 17.21 -16.31
N LEU A 306 1.03 16.10 -15.57
CA LEU A 306 2.12 15.13 -15.76
C LEU A 306 2.01 14.31 -17.08
N CYS A 307 0.88 14.38 -17.80
CA CYS A 307 0.77 13.79 -19.13
C CYS A 307 1.65 14.49 -20.18
N ILE A 308 2.14 15.71 -19.90
CA ILE A 308 3.07 16.43 -20.79
C ILE A 308 4.35 15.60 -20.90
N PRO A 309 4.73 15.13 -22.11
CA PRO A 309 5.97 14.39 -22.30
C PRO A 309 7.16 15.23 -21.81
N SER A 310 7.94 14.66 -20.94
CA SER A 310 9.02 15.40 -20.26
C SER A 310 10.21 14.48 -20.06
N GLY A 311 11.41 15.03 -20.08
CA GLY A 311 12.63 14.24 -19.86
C GLY A 311 13.89 14.90 -20.37
N ILE A 312 14.91 14.09 -20.59
CA ILE A 312 16.18 14.45 -21.20
C ILE A 312 16.36 13.61 -22.46
N ASP A 313 16.55 14.26 -23.62
CA ASP A 313 16.75 13.59 -24.89
C ASP A 313 18.14 12.89 -24.99
N GLU A 314 18.41 12.25 -26.13
CA GLU A 314 19.68 11.57 -26.36
C GLU A 314 20.86 12.55 -26.44
N GLN A 315 20.61 13.79 -26.78
CA GLN A 315 21.58 14.88 -26.88
C GLN A 315 21.84 15.56 -25.54
N GLY A 316 21.10 15.20 -24.47
CA GLY A 316 21.20 15.78 -23.14
C GLY A 316 20.35 17.03 -22.91
N ASN A 317 19.46 17.42 -23.86
CA ASN A 317 18.59 18.57 -23.71
C ASN A 317 17.33 18.19 -22.93
N ALA A 318 16.95 19.03 -21.97
CA ALA A 318 15.70 18.87 -21.26
C ALA A 318 14.50 19.33 -22.11
N TYR A 319 13.41 18.56 -22.08
CA TYR A 319 12.15 18.91 -22.74
C TYR A 319 10.96 18.72 -21.78
N GLY A 320 9.88 19.45 -22.01
CA GLY A 320 8.67 19.40 -21.20
C GLY A 320 8.85 19.97 -19.80
N LEU A 321 8.32 19.28 -18.79
CA LEU A 321 8.38 19.72 -17.40
C LEU A 321 9.78 19.46 -16.80
N PRO A 322 10.38 20.43 -16.11
CA PRO A 322 11.65 20.21 -15.43
C PRO A 322 11.48 19.23 -14.25
N LEU A 323 12.54 18.49 -13.92
CA LEU A 323 12.53 17.44 -12.87
C LEU A 323 11.95 17.93 -11.54
N TRP A 324 12.35 19.14 -11.09
CA TRP A 324 11.87 19.69 -9.83
C TRP A 324 10.34 19.85 -9.81
N LEU A 325 9.74 20.24 -10.94
CA LEU A 325 8.29 20.40 -11.05
C LEU A 325 7.59 19.03 -11.05
N VAL A 326 8.12 18.05 -11.82
CA VAL A 326 7.59 16.67 -11.79
C VAL A 326 7.61 16.11 -10.39
N VAL A 327 8.73 16.26 -9.66
CA VAL A 327 8.85 15.81 -8.25
C VAL A 327 7.84 16.50 -7.34
N THR A 328 7.66 17.81 -7.51
CA THR A 328 6.67 18.57 -6.72
C THR A 328 5.25 18.08 -6.99
N LEU A 329 4.88 17.87 -8.26
CA LEU A 329 3.55 17.36 -8.62
C LEU A 329 3.32 15.94 -8.06
N VAL A 330 4.32 15.08 -8.16
CA VAL A 330 4.28 13.71 -7.63
C VAL A 330 4.21 13.72 -6.09
N PHE A 331 4.91 14.64 -5.41
CA PHE A 331 4.78 14.86 -3.97
C PHE A 331 3.36 15.25 -3.58
N LEU A 332 2.74 16.21 -4.29
CA LEU A 332 1.36 16.64 -4.05
C LEU A 332 0.35 15.51 -4.30
N ILE A 333 0.59 14.66 -5.30
CA ILE A 333 -0.20 13.43 -5.51
C ILE A 333 -0.06 12.51 -4.29
N GLY A 334 1.16 12.35 -3.76
CA GLY A 334 1.39 11.60 -2.53
C GLY A 334 0.57 12.14 -1.35
N CYS A 335 0.54 13.45 -1.16
CA CYS A 335 -0.25 14.11 -0.10
C CYS A 335 -1.75 13.80 -0.24
N THR A 336 -2.29 13.98 -1.43
CA THR A 336 -3.72 13.72 -1.70
C THR A 336 -4.08 12.24 -1.59
N MET A 337 -3.21 11.33 -2.05
CA MET A 337 -3.41 9.90 -1.86
C MET A 337 -3.38 9.48 -0.38
N GLY A 338 -2.51 10.09 0.42
CA GLY A 338 -2.46 9.86 1.87
C GLY A 338 -3.80 10.18 2.54
N ILE A 339 -4.37 11.32 2.22
CA ILE A 339 -5.69 11.76 2.71
C ILE A 339 -6.80 10.84 2.18
N GLY A 340 -6.80 10.54 0.89
CA GLY A 340 -7.83 9.72 0.24
C GLY A 340 -7.90 8.29 0.75
N LYS A 341 -6.77 7.68 1.14
CA LYS A 341 -6.76 6.33 1.72
C LYS A 341 -7.65 6.21 2.95
N ALA A 342 -7.66 7.19 3.83
CA ALA A 342 -8.54 7.21 5.00
C ALA A 342 -9.98 7.54 4.60
N GLY A 343 -10.19 8.45 3.65
CA GLY A 343 -11.52 8.81 3.15
C GLY A 343 -12.30 7.62 2.59
N VAL A 344 -11.64 6.73 1.83
CA VAL A 344 -12.28 5.51 1.34
C VAL A 344 -12.74 4.62 2.50
N TYR A 345 -11.87 4.39 3.48
CA TYR A 345 -12.22 3.54 4.63
C TYR A 345 -13.31 4.13 5.53
N LYS A 346 -13.49 5.46 5.54
CA LYS A 346 -14.57 6.10 6.28
C LYS A 346 -15.95 5.78 5.71
N HIS A 347 -16.07 5.52 4.39
CA HIS A 347 -17.33 5.08 3.80
C HIS A 347 -17.79 3.70 4.32
N ILE A 348 -16.87 2.81 4.69
CA ILE A 348 -17.19 1.42 5.00
C ILE A 348 -18.13 1.31 6.20
N PRO A 349 -17.83 1.85 7.40
CA PRO A 349 -18.75 1.77 8.52
C PRO A 349 -20.07 2.51 8.31
N THR A 350 -20.08 3.56 7.49
CA THR A 350 -21.30 4.31 7.17
C THR A 350 -22.29 3.48 6.34
N TYR A 351 -21.79 2.74 5.35
CA TYR A 351 -22.65 1.96 4.45
C TYR A 351 -22.80 0.49 4.85
N PHE A 352 -21.89 -0.05 5.64
CA PHE A 352 -21.84 -1.46 6.04
C PHE A 352 -21.51 -1.62 7.53
N PRO A 353 -22.34 -1.08 8.45
CA PRO A 353 -22.02 -1.06 9.88
C PRO A 353 -21.83 -2.47 10.47
N HIS A 354 -22.56 -3.47 9.96
CA HIS A 354 -22.46 -4.86 10.41
C HIS A 354 -21.38 -5.69 9.71
N HIS A 355 -20.77 -5.17 8.63
CA HIS A 355 -19.80 -5.88 7.79
C HIS A 355 -18.49 -5.11 7.59
N VAL A 356 -18.12 -4.24 8.51
CA VAL A 356 -16.96 -3.33 8.39
C VAL A 356 -15.67 -4.10 8.09
N GLY A 357 -15.41 -5.19 8.81
CA GLY A 357 -14.20 -5.99 8.64
C GLY A 357 -14.13 -6.69 7.28
N SER A 358 -15.22 -7.35 6.87
CA SER A 358 -15.27 -8.08 5.59
C SER A 358 -15.23 -7.12 4.40
N VAL A 359 -15.99 -6.04 4.42
CA VAL A 359 -15.96 -5.03 3.33
C VAL A 359 -14.62 -4.32 3.28
N GLY A 360 -14.05 -3.95 4.43
CA GLY A 360 -12.70 -3.36 4.50
C GLY A 360 -11.62 -4.28 3.95
N GLY A 361 -11.70 -5.58 4.26
CA GLY A 361 -10.83 -6.61 3.69
C GLY A 361 -10.97 -6.74 2.18
N LEU A 362 -12.21 -6.78 1.66
CA LEU A 362 -12.51 -6.85 0.23
C LEU A 362 -12.06 -5.60 -0.53
N VAL A 363 -12.36 -4.41 -0.02
CA VAL A 363 -11.91 -3.13 -0.60
C VAL A 363 -10.39 -3.06 -0.59
N GLY A 364 -9.75 -3.50 0.50
CA GLY A 364 -8.29 -3.59 0.62
C GLY A 364 -7.67 -4.58 -0.36
N MET A 365 -8.31 -5.72 -0.59
CA MET A 365 -7.89 -6.74 -1.55
C MET A 365 -8.02 -6.22 -2.99
N LEU A 366 -9.22 -5.83 -3.39
CA LEU A 366 -9.51 -5.39 -4.76
C LEU A 366 -8.75 -4.10 -5.12
N GLY A 367 -8.69 -3.14 -4.19
CA GLY A 367 -7.92 -1.92 -4.39
C GLY A 367 -6.41 -2.18 -4.47
N GLY A 368 -5.89 -3.10 -3.64
CA GLY A 368 -4.49 -3.51 -3.68
C GLY A 368 -4.08 -4.19 -4.99
N LEU A 369 -5.00 -4.95 -5.62
CA LEU A 369 -4.79 -5.54 -6.94
C LEU A 369 -4.54 -4.49 -8.04
N GLY A 370 -4.89 -3.21 -7.82
CA GLY A 370 -4.44 -2.13 -8.70
C GLY A 370 -2.92 -2.09 -8.87
N GLY A 371 -2.16 -2.34 -7.81
CA GLY A 371 -0.70 -2.45 -7.88
C GLY A 371 -0.19 -3.68 -8.64
N PHE A 372 -1.04 -4.67 -8.90
CA PHE A 372 -0.72 -5.80 -9.79
C PHE A 372 -0.97 -5.45 -11.26
N PHE A 373 -2.13 -4.87 -11.59
CA PHE A 373 -2.49 -4.61 -12.98
C PHE A 373 -1.82 -3.37 -13.57
N LEU A 374 -1.64 -2.32 -12.77
CA LEU A 374 -1.17 -1.03 -13.27
C LEU A 374 0.26 -1.08 -13.83
N PRO A 375 1.31 -1.61 -13.14
CA PRO A 375 2.66 -1.59 -13.68
C PRO A 375 2.82 -2.32 -15.02
N PRO A 376 2.33 -3.56 -15.21
CA PRO A 376 2.36 -4.19 -16.53
C PRO A 376 1.57 -3.40 -17.59
N MET A 377 0.38 -2.88 -17.23
CA MET A 377 -0.42 -2.07 -18.15
C MET A 377 0.35 -0.84 -18.62
N PHE A 378 1.03 -0.13 -17.71
CA PHE A 378 1.89 1.00 -18.08
C PHE A 378 3.00 0.58 -19.05
N ALA A 379 3.72 -0.50 -18.73
CA ALA A 379 4.83 -0.99 -19.53
C ALA A 379 4.38 -1.47 -20.93
N TYR A 380 3.24 -2.15 -21.04
CA TYR A 380 2.71 -2.56 -22.34
C TYR A 380 2.28 -1.35 -23.19
N ILE A 381 1.54 -0.40 -22.62
CA ILE A 381 1.09 0.79 -23.36
C ILE A 381 2.30 1.64 -23.75
N GLU A 382 3.28 1.84 -22.88
CA GLU A 382 4.54 2.53 -23.20
C GLU A 382 5.28 1.86 -24.35
N LYS A 383 5.37 0.53 -24.35
CA LYS A 383 5.99 -0.25 -25.44
C LYS A 383 5.32 -0.01 -26.81
N PHE A 384 3.98 0.15 -26.82
CA PHE A 384 3.23 0.41 -28.05
C PHE A 384 3.23 1.88 -28.47
N THR A 385 3.25 2.82 -27.52
CA THR A 385 3.12 4.26 -27.80
C THR A 385 4.44 4.98 -27.83
N GLY A 386 5.48 4.43 -27.20
CA GLY A 386 6.77 5.12 -27.00
C GLY A 386 6.71 6.27 -25.99
N LEU A 387 5.60 6.43 -25.25
CA LEU A 387 5.38 7.55 -24.34
C LEU A 387 5.74 7.19 -22.90
N ALA A 388 6.81 7.73 -22.38
CA ALA A 388 7.21 7.56 -20.98
C ALA A 388 6.19 8.18 -19.98
N SER A 389 5.30 9.09 -20.42
CA SER A 389 4.21 9.66 -19.62
C SER A 389 3.00 8.72 -19.46
N THR A 390 3.03 7.52 -20.03
CA THR A 390 1.94 6.53 -19.99
C THR A 390 1.36 6.28 -18.59
N PRO A 391 2.15 6.16 -17.50
CA PRO A 391 1.59 5.96 -16.16
C PRO A 391 0.66 7.10 -15.75
N PHE A 392 0.98 8.33 -16.10
CA PHE A 392 0.16 9.50 -15.77
C PHE A 392 -1.09 9.56 -16.64
N ILE A 393 -0.98 9.25 -17.94
CA ILE A 393 -2.13 9.20 -18.87
C ILE A 393 -3.17 8.18 -18.39
N VAL A 394 -2.74 6.96 -18.09
CA VAL A 394 -3.64 5.89 -17.62
C VAL A 394 -4.34 6.30 -16.33
N LEU A 395 -3.61 6.89 -15.38
CA LEU A 395 -4.21 7.31 -14.11
C LEU A 395 -5.07 8.56 -14.24
N THR A 396 -4.80 9.45 -15.19
CA THR A 396 -5.70 10.56 -15.55
C THR A 396 -7.05 10.02 -16.00
N VAL A 397 -7.05 9.07 -16.94
CA VAL A 397 -8.27 8.46 -17.46
C VAL A 397 -9.02 7.70 -16.35
N LEU A 398 -8.31 6.87 -15.59
CA LEU A 398 -8.92 6.06 -14.54
C LEU A 398 -9.50 6.93 -13.41
N THR A 399 -8.80 7.99 -13.01
CA THR A 399 -9.28 8.95 -12.02
C THR A 399 -10.49 9.72 -12.54
N GLY A 400 -10.45 10.16 -13.80
CA GLY A 400 -11.58 10.84 -14.46
C GLY A 400 -12.83 9.97 -14.50
N LEU A 401 -12.72 8.72 -14.94
CA LEU A 401 -13.84 7.75 -14.93
C LEU A 401 -14.38 7.50 -13.52
N THR A 402 -13.47 7.37 -12.55
CA THR A 402 -13.85 7.18 -11.15
C THR A 402 -14.59 8.40 -10.60
N LEU A 403 -14.11 9.60 -10.88
CA LEU A 403 -14.73 10.86 -10.45
C LEU A 403 -16.11 11.05 -11.09
N ILE A 404 -16.24 10.76 -12.39
CA ILE A 404 -17.52 10.82 -13.11
C ILE A 404 -18.50 9.83 -12.47
N TRP A 405 -18.13 8.58 -12.27
CA TRP A 405 -18.99 7.59 -11.64
C TRP A 405 -19.42 8.02 -10.23
N MET A 406 -18.46 8.48 -9.41
CA MET A 406 -18.77 9.01 -8.08
C MET A 406 -19.77 10.16 -8.16
N HIS A 407 -19.53 11.13 -9.03
CA HIS A 407 -20.40 12.30 -9.20
C HIS A 407 -21.82 11.93 -9.63
N LEU A 408 -21.95 11.04 -10.61
CA LEU A 408 -23.27 10.57 -11.09
C LEU A 408 -24.05 9.87 -9.98
N VAL A 409 -23.40 9.03 -9.18
CA VAL A 409 -24.06 8.33 -8.06
C VAL A 409 -24.49 9.33 -6.98
N ILE A 410 -23.62 10.26 -6.58
CA ILE A 410 -23.94 11.28 -5.56
C ILE A 410 -25.08 12.19 -6.05
N SER A 411 -25.03 12.62 -7.32
CA SER A 411 -26.08 13.45 -7.92
C SER A 411 -27.43 12.72 -7.97
N ARG A 412 -27.43 11.41 -8.28
CA ARG A 412 -28.66 10.58 -8.22
C ARG A 412 -29.19 10.47 -6.80
N MET A 413 -28.33 10.24 -5.81
CA MET A 413 -28.72 10.16 -4.40
C MET A 413 -29.33 11.47 -3.91
N LYS A 414 -28.74 12.62 -4.26
CA LYS A 414 -29.29 13.95 -3.93
C LYS A 414 -30.66 14.21 -4.56
N ARG A 415 -30.90 13.74 -5.79
CA ARG A 415 -32.21 13.85 -6.43
C ARG A 415 -33.28 13.03 -5.73
N MET A 416 -32.90 11.86 -5.20
CA MET A 416 -33.84 10.99 -4.47
C MET A 416 -34.07 11.46 -3.03
N ASN A 417 -33.12 12.11 -2.42
CA ASN A 417 -33.20 12.68 -1.08
C ASN A 417 -32.56 14.09 -1.06
N PRO A 418 -33.34 15.16 -1.35
CA PRO A 418 -32.83 16.54 -1.42
C PRO A 418 -32.22 17.07 -0.13
N GLU A 419 -32.66 16.57 1.04
CA GLU A 419 -32.18 16.97 2.36
C GLU A 419 -30.85 16.27 2.74
N MET A 420 -30.33 15.40 1.86
CA MET A 420 -29.11 14.68 2.13
C MET A 420 -27.89 15.60 2.04
N ASP A 421 -27.33 15.96 3.18
CA ASP A 421 -26.07 16.68 3.26
C ASP A 421 -24.89 15.87 2.69
N LEU A 422 -23.87 16.56 2.18
CA LEU A 422 -22.58 15.93 1.82
C LEU A 422 -21.85 15.40 3.05
N VAL A 423 -22.19 15.88 4.22
CA VAL A 423 -21.79 15.33 5.51
C VAL A 423 -22.66 14.11 5.77
N GLU A 424 -22.07 12.93 5.72
CA GLU A 424 -22.74 11.67 6.03
C GLU A 424 -23.06 11.65 7.53
N VAL A 425 -24.32 11.92 7.88
CA VAL A 425 -24.82 11.62 9.22
C VAL A 425 -24.93 10.08 9.32
N PRO A 426 -24.37 9.44 10.34
CA PRO A 426 -24.60 8.01 10.57
C PRO A 426 -26.11 7.79 10.73
N ASP A 427 -26.69 7.01 9.81
CA ASP A 427 -28.10 6.61 9.89
C ASP A 427 -28.32 5.68 11.08
N GLY A 428 -28.46 6.28 12.28
CA GLY A 428 -28.97 5.61 13.47
C GLY A 428 -30.49 5.71 13.62
N THR A 429 -31.23 6.25 12.64
CA THR A 429 -32.65 6.57 12.77
C THR A 429 -33.52 6.18 11.55
N GLN A 430 -33.22 5.07 10.87
CA GLN A 430 -34.20 4.47 9.99
C GLN A 430 -34.38 2.99 10.37
N SER A 431 -35.01 2.77 11.51
CA SER A 431 -35.77 1.58 11.83
C SER A 431 -37.26 1.97 11.68
N ALA A 432 -37.87 1.61 10.59
CA ALA A 432 -39.27 1.22 10.48
C ALA A 432 -39.47 0.58 9.10
#